data_3723f6c6d2e9bb95af2d8270eb9040df
#
_entry.id   3723f6c6d2e9bb95af2d8270eb9040df
#
_cell.length_a   1.000
_cell.length_b   1.000
_cell.length_c   1.000
_cell.angle_alpha   90.00
_cell.angle_beta   90.00
_cell.angle_gamma   90.00
#
_symmetry.space_group_name_H-M   'P 1'
#
loop_
_entity.id
_entity.type
_entity.pdbx_description
1 polymer ?
#
loop_
_entity_poly.entity_id
_entity_poly.type
_entity_poly.pdbx_seq_one_letter_code
_entity_poly.pdbx_strand_id
1 'polypeptide(L)'
;LGNEYYVVTPTDAAKEGLKEFAVVAGKEPSTVSVKVKGKLYFRGRNYRSGSTLSVPLRPYESLQLQSEDDLSGTKVTSDNAIAVFSGHTCAKVNSGCDYVVEQLLPVSAWGKAYIVPPNPLQKAHDFVYVVAAQDGSISYHEGSAATTKNVEAGEVKVFKLRPNSPFYVTSSVEIQVVLFFTGSRGYYVWQDPFLLTIPPISSYCASYRFTGLNAYNYVLLVAKNSDTNAIAQQKGSDREWKEIPGTEYSWSMHSLSSSYSSWSSEIERATFGLLGFGFMNYVGYGFA
;
A
#
# COMPACT_ATOMS: atom_id res chain seq x y z
N LEU A 1 13.50 6.63 4.38
CA LEU A 1 14.63 6.03 3.66
C LEU A 1 15.15 4.81 4.42
N GLY A 2 15.72 3.85 3.69
CA GLY A 2 16.33 2.64 4.24
C GLY A 2 17.26 1.97 3.25
N ASN A 3 17.71 0.75 3.58
CA ASN A 3 18.74 0.05 2.81
C ASN A 3 18.25 -1.25 2.15
N GLU A 4 17.03 -1.68 2.45
CA GLU A 4 16.44 -2.91 1.91
C GLU A 4 14.95 -2.73 1.62
N TYR A 5 14.53 -3.16 0.42
CA TYR A 5 13.16 -3.05 -0.06
C TYR A 5 12.79 -4.26 -0.92
N TYR A 6 11.50 -4.55 -1.01
CA TYR A 6 10.95 -5.45 -2.02
C TYR A 6 9.89 -4.69 -2.83
N VAL A 7 10.06 -4.73 -4.15
CA VAL A 7 9.18 -4.07 -5.11
C VAL A 7 7.81 -4.76 -5.15
N VAL A 8 6.75 -3.96 -5.31
CA VAL A 8 5.38 -4.43 -5.57
C VAL A 8 4.85 -3.69 -6.79
N THR A 9 4.61 -4.39 -7.87
CA THR A 9 4.00 -3.82 -9.09
C THR A 9 2.61 -4.40 -9.31
N PRO A 10 1.60 -3.59 -9.68
CA PRO A 10 0.26 -4.09 -9.93
C PRO A 10 0.25 -4.96 -11.20
N THR A 11 0.15 -6.28 -11.03
CA THR A 11 0.22 -7.28 -12.09
C THR A 11 -1.12 -7.58 -12.73
N ASP A 12 -2.19 -7.52 -11.95
CA ASP A 12 -3.56 -7.76 -12.43
C ASP A 12 -4.15 -6.51 -13.10
N ALA A 13 -3.35 -5.48 -13.25
CA ALA A 13 -3.82 -4.15 -13.58
C ALA A 13 -3.80 -3.82 -15.06
N ALA A 14 -3.38 -4.55 -15.96
CA ALA A 14 -3.57 -4.32 -17.38
C ALA A 14 -2.58 -5.10 -18.27
N LYS A 15 -3.06 -5.40 -19.45
CA LYS A 15 -2.24 -5.93 -20.54
C LYS A 15 -1.42 -4.83 -21.26
N GLU A 16 -1.71 -3.56 -20.98
CA GLU A 16 -1.08 -2.39 -21.61
C GLU A 16 -0.20 -1.65 -20.60
N GLY A 17 0.93 -1.12 -21.04
CA GLY A 17 1.88 -0.41 -20.20
C GLY A 17 2.90 -1.32 -19.51
N LEU A 18 3.80 -0.71 -18.76
CA LEU A 18 4.96 -1.35 -18.14
C LEU A 18 4.86 -1.30 -16.61
N LYS A 19 5.26 -2.38 -15.94
CA LYS A 19 5.56 -2.41 -14.52
C LYS A 19 6.86 -1.66 -14.31
N GLU A 20 6.96 -0.89 -13.24
CA GLU A 20 8.14 -0.08 -13.01
C GLU A 20 8.45 0.13 -11.54
N PHE A 21 9.70 0.42 -11.28
CA PHE A 21 10.13 0.98 -10.01
C PHE A 21 11.29 1.95 -10.21
N ALA A 22 11.43 2.88 -9.29
CA ALA A 22 12.53 3.82 -9.24
C ALA A 22 13.23 3.77 -7.90
N VAL A 23 14.54 3.99 -7.93
CA VAL A 23 15.39 4.09 -6.75
C VAL A 23 16.02 5.47 -6.75
N VAL A 24 15.97 6.16 -5.61
CA VAL A 24 16.58 7.48 -5.43
C VAL A 24 17.58 7.41 -4.30
N ALA A 25 18.84 7.76 -4.56
CA ALA A 25 19.86 7.87 -3.53
C ALA A 25 19.55 9.03 -2.57
N GLY A 26 19.85 8.83 -1.28
CA GLY A 26 19.76 9.88 -0.29
C GLY A 26 20.89 10.93 -0.44
N LYS A 27 21.27 11.53 0.67
CA LYS A 27 22.34 12.55 0.70
C LYS A 27 23.75 12.00 0.47
N GLU A 28 23.92 10.69 0.61
CA GLU A 28 25.21 10.01 0.40
C GLU A 28 25.16 9.21 -0.91
N PRO A 29 26.31 9.06 -1.61
CA PRO A 29 26.37 8.19 -2.78
C PRO A 29 26.07 6.76 -2.36
N SER A 30 25.39 5.99 -3.21
CA SER A 30 24.96 4.64 -2.88
C SER A 30 25.22 3.67 -4.03
N THR A 31 25.69 2.47 -3.70
CA THR A 31 25.72 1.35 -4.63
C THR A 31 24.42 0.55 -4.45
N VAL A 32 23.55 0.64 -5.42
CA VAL A 32 22.26 -0.07 -5.43
C VAL A 32 22.45 -1.43 -6.07
N SER A 33 22.03 -2.49 -5.38
CA SER A 33 21.98 -3.87 -5.86
C SER A 33 20.54 -4.30 -6.02
N VAL A 34 20.17 -4.75 -7.23
CA VAL A 34 18.83 -5.19 -7.58
C VAL A 34 18.87 -6.68 -7.93
N LYS A 35 18.34 -7.54 -7.04
CA LYS A 35 18.11 -8.95 -7.33
C LYS A 35 16.78 -9.10 -8.05
N VAL A 36 16.86 -9.25 -9.37
CA VAL A 36 15.72 -9.17 -10.29
C VAL A 36 14.75 -10.33 -10.10
N LYS A 37 13.46 -10.02 -10.06
CA LYS A 37 12.34 -10.93 -10.31
C LYS A 37 11.76 -10.58 -11.69
N GLY A 38 11.35 -11.59 -12.50
CA GLY A 38 10.94 -11.33 -13.89
C GLY A 38 12.13 -11.08 -14.81
N LYS A 39 11.95 -10.20 -15.79
CA LYS A 39 12.99 -9.82 -16.78
C LYS A 39 13.16 -8.31 -16.79
N LEU A 40 14.39 -7.84 -16.87
CA LEU A 40 14.73 -6.44 -17.05
C LEU A 40 15.73 -6.28 -18.19
N TYR A 41 15.58 -5.21 -18.98
CA TYR A 41 16.58 -4.77 -19.93
C TYR A 41 17.20 -3.45 -19.43
N PHE A 42 18.51 -3.42 -19.27
CA PHE A 42 19.21 -2.22 -18.80
C PHE A 42 20.59 -2.10 -19.46
N ARG A 43 20.87 -0.94 -20.05
CA ARG A 43 22.16 -0.59 -20.69
C ARG A 43 22.68 -1.67 -21.64
N GLY A 44 21.83 -2.18 -22.55
CA GLY A 44 22.21 -3.19 -23.54
C GLY A 44 22.27 -4.63 -23.02
N ARG A 45 21.88 -4.89 -21.76
CA ARG A 45 21.92 -6.23 -21.16
C ARG A 45 20.55 -6.67 -20.68
N ASN A 46 20.27 -7.97 -20.83
CA ASN A 46 19.11 -8.63 -20.26
C ASN A 46 19.44 -9.24 -18.90
N TYR A 47 18.62 -8.92 -17.90
CA TYR A 47 18.65 -9.51 -16.56
C TYR A 47 17.40 -10.36 -16.39
N ARG A 48 17.57 -11.62 -16.02
CA ARG A 48 16.48 -12.57 -15.76
C ARG A 48 16.30 -12.76 -14.27
N SER A 49 15.18 -13.36 -13.88
CA SER A 49 14.92 -13.73 -12.49
C SER A 49 16.12 -14.44 -11.84
N GLY A 50 16.52 -13.96 -10.66
CA GLY A 50 17.69 -14.41 -9.92
C GLY A 50 19.00 -13.69 -10.26
N SER A 51 19.09 -12.96 -11.39
CA SER A 51 20.28 -12.15 -11.68
C SER A 51 20.33 -10.89 -10.82
N THR A 52 21.55 -10.39 -10.62
CA THR A 52 21.77 -9.15 -9.86
C THR A 52 22.31 -8.05 -10.77
N LEU A 53 21.67 -6.90 -10.73
CA LEU A 53 22.11 -5.65 -11.33
C LEU A 53 22.69 -4.76 -10.24
N SER A 54 23.90 -4.22 -10.43
CA SER A 54 24.53 -3.27 -9.51
C SER A 54 24.76 -1.94 -10.20
N VAL A 55 24.31 -0.84 -9.59
CA VAL A 55 24.40 0.52 -10.15
C VAL A 55 24.86 1.49 -9.07
N PRO A 56 25.99 2.19 -9.27
CA PRO A 56 26.37 3.30 -8.40
C PRO A 56 25.48 4.51 -8.71
N LEU A 57 24.97 5.17 -7.70
CA LEU A 57 24.21 6.41 -7.76
C LEU A 57 24.92 7.50 -6.96
N ARG A 58 24.98 8.69 -7.52
CA ARG A 58 25.42 9.91 -6.81
C ARG A 58 24.33 10.35 -5.83
N PRO A 59 24.65 11.25 -4.88
CA PRO A 59 23.62 11.85 -4.03
C PRO A 59 22.47 12.42 -4.87
N TYR A 60 21.22 12.05 -4.51
CA TYR A 60 19.97 12.45 -5.16
C TYR A 60 19.79 11.98 -6.62
N GLU A 61 20.70 11.15 -7.14
CA GLU A 61 20.53 10.52 -8.43
C GLU A 61 19.46 9.43 -8.37
N SER A 62 18.71 9.27 -9.47
CA SER A 62 17.65 8.27 -9.59
C SER A 62 17.98 7.24 -10.65
N LEU A 63 17.50 6.00 -10.40
CA LEU A 63 17.50 4.88 -11.34
C LEU A 63 16.05 4.44 -11.52
N GLN A 64 15.53 4.46 -12.76
CA GLN A 64 14.23 3.89 -13.08
C GLN A 64 14.40 2.65 -13.94
N LEU A 65 13.64 1.60 -13.62
CA LEU A 65 13.64 0.32 -14.30
C LEU A 65 12.20 -0.08 -14.65
N GLN A 66 12.00 -0.57 -15.87
CA GLN A 66 10.70 -0.94 -16.40
C GLN A 66 10.72 -2.33 -17.03
N SER A 67 9.58 -3.02 -17.04
CA SER A 67 9.40 -4.33 -17.66
C SER A 67 7.96 -4.60 -18.06
N GLU A 68 7.77 -5.45 -19.05
CA GLU A 68 6.48 -6.08 -19.35
C GLU A 68 6.17 -7.20 -18.33
N ASP A 69 7.20 -7.82 -17.76
CA ASP A 69 7.06 -8.87 -16.74
C ASP A 69 6.70 -8.27 -15.37
N ASP A 70 6.10 -9.09 -14.51
CA ASP A 70 5.92 -8.77 -13.10
C ASP A 70 7.28 -8.61 -12.39
N LEU A 71 7.48 -7.47 -11.75
CA LEU A 71 8.66 -7.15 -10.96
C LEU A 71 8.44 -7.31 -9.46
N SER A 72 7.24 -7.72 -9.04
CA SER A 72 6.91 -7.91 -7.61
C SER A 72 7.81 -8.97 -6.99
N GLY A 73 8.36 -8.66 -5.80
CA GLY A 73 9.35 -9.47 -5.13
C GLY A 73 10.80 -9.23 -5.57
N THR A 74 11.06 -8.30 -6.51
CA THR A 74 12.42 -7.82 -6.78
C THR A 74 13.00 -7.20 -5.52
N LYS A 75 14.15 -7.70 -5.06
CA LYS A 75 14.84 -7.18 -3.89
C LYS A 75 15.81 -6.07 -4.29
N VAL A 76 15.71 -4.93 -3.62
CA VAL A 76 16.59 -3.77 -3.78
C VAL A 76 17.35 -3.56 -2.47
N THR A 77 18.67 -3.55 -2.53
CA THR A 77 19.54 -3.25 -1.37
C THR A 77 20.55 -2.17 -1.73
N SER A 78 21.06 -1.49 -0.72
CA SER A 78 22.08 -0.44 -0.88
C SER A 78 22.99 -0.35 0.35
N ASP A 79 24.19 0.17 0.14
CA ASP A 79 25.15 0.48 1.22
C ASP A 79 24.73 1.73 2.02
N ASN A 80 24.12 2.74 1.39
CA ASN A 80 23.56 3.91 2.05
C ASN A 80 22.06 4.05 1.81
N ALA A 81 21.40 4.89 2.59
CA ALA A 81 19.93 5.03 2.57
C ALA A 81 19.40 5.54 1.22
N ILE A 82 18.41 4.83 0.72
CA ILE A 82 17.68 5.12 -0.52
C ILE A 82 16.19 5.26 -0.28
N ALA A 83 15.46 5.82 -1.25
CA ALA A 83 14.02 5.66 -1.38
C ALA A 83 13.73 4.74 -2.58
N VAL A 84 12.67 3.93 -2.48
CA VAL A 84 12.18 3.08 -3.57
C VAL A 84 10.72 3.40 -3.82
N PHE A 85 10.41 3.66 -5.08
CA PHE A 85 9.05 3.89 -5.59
C PHE A 85 8.70 2.75 -6.53
N SER A 86 7.45 2.34 -6.54
CA SER A 86 7.01 1.27 -7.43
C SER A 86 5.65 1.62 -8.03
N GLY A 87 5.38 1.11 -9.23
CA GLY A 87 4.17 1.48 -9.93
C GLY A 87 3.98 0.80 -11.28
N HIS A 88 3.18 1.47 -12.11
CA HIS A 88 2.80 1.02 -13.43
C HIS A 88 2.52 2.22 -14.34
N THR A 89 3.01 2.19 -15.58
CA THR A 89 2.85 3.32 -16.51
C THR A 89 1.42 3.53 -17.00
N CYS A 90 0.56 2.51 -16.90
CA CYS A 90 -0.82 2.54 -17.37
C CYS A 90 -1.64 1.44 -16.67
N ALA A 91 -1.88 1.60 -15.37
CA ALA A 91 -2.70 0.67 -14.61
C ALA A 91 -4.18 0.80 -14.99
N LYS A 92 -4.82 -0.30 -15.40
CA LYS A 92 -6.20 -0.32 -15.85
C LYS A 92 -6.90 -1.60 -15.42
N VAL A 93 -7.93 -1.49 -14.59
CA VAL A 93 -8.80 -2.62 -14.25
C VAL A 93 -10.27 -2.29 -14.52
N ASN A 94 -10.84 -1.34 -13.80
CA ASN A 94 -12.27 -1.02 -13.84
C ASN A 94 -12.60 0.35 -14.46
N SER A 95 -11.58 1.14 -14.75
CA SER A 95 -11.72 2.51 -15.28
C SER A 95 -10.79 2.75 -16.48
N GLY A 96 -10.47 3.99 -16.74
CA GLY A 96 -9.39 4.37 -17.66
C GLY A 96 -8.03 3.86 -17.18
N CYS A 97 -7.02 3.95 -18.04
CA CYS A 97 -5.65 3.70 -17.68
C CYS A 97 -5.06 4.94 -17.02
N ASP A 98 -4.36 4.76 -15.90
CA ASP A 98 -3.62 5.84 -15.26
C ASP A 98 -2.25 5.39 -14.78
N TYR A 99 -1.35 6.36 -14.65
CA TYR A 99 -0.06 6.18 -14.01
C TYR A 99 -0.25 6.02 -12.51
N VAL A 100 0.27 4.94 -11.96
CA VAL A 100 0.24 4.72 -10.51
C VAL A 100 1.64 4.63 -9.96
N VAL A 101 1.89 5.29 -8.85
CA VAL A 101 3.18 5.26 -8.15
C VAL A 101 2.97 5.36 -6.64
N GLU A 102 3.78 4.61 -5.90
CA GLU A 102 3.77 4.60 -4.44
C GLU A 102 5.19 4.46 -3.91
N GLN A 103 5.54 5.22 -2.87
CA GLN A 103 6.77 5.04 -2.14
C GLN A 103 6.65 3.84 -1.20
N LEU A 104 7.53 2.86 -1.37
CA LEU A 104 7.55 1.66 -0.55
C LEU A 104 8.21 1.92 0.81
N LEU A 105 7.80 1.17 1.82
CA LEU A 105 8.46 1.14 3.11
C LEU A 105 9.73 0.28 3.04
N PRO A 106 10.84 0.71 3.67
CA PRO A 106 11.99 -0.17 3.86
C PRO A 106 11.62 -1.33 4.79
N VAL A 107 12.30 -2.47 4.65
CA VAL A 107 12.07 -3.66 5.49
C VAL A 107 12.14 -3.33 6.99
N SER A 108 12.99 -2.40 7.39
CA SER A 108 13.13 -1.92 8.78
C SER A 108 11.88 -1.23 9.36
N ALA A 109 10.94 -0.82 8.50
CA ALA A 109 9.67 -0.20 8.89
C ALA A 109 8.47 -1.15 8.72
N TRP A 110 8.70 -2.40 8.35
CA TRP A 110 7.65 -3.40 8.23
C TRP A 110 7.17 -3.88 9.59
N GLY A 111 6.01 -4.50 9.63
CA GLY A 111 5.43 -5.10 10.81
C GLY A 111 4.87 -6.50 10.53
N LYS A 112 4.16 -7.04 11.53
CA LYS A 112 3.64 -8.41 11.48
C LYS A 112 2.11 -8.50 11.49
N ALA A 113 1.41 -7.37 11.61
CA ALA A 113 -0.04 -7.31 11.64
C ALA A 113 -0.56 -6.09 10.91
N TYR A 114 -1.53 -6.31 10.02
CA TYR A 114 -2.10 -5.27 9.16
C TYR A 114 -3.61 -5.45 9.01
N ILE A 115 -4.30 -4.32 8.90
CA ILE A 115 -5.70 -4.25 8.53
C ILE A 115 -5.84 -3.36 7.32
N VAL A 116 -6.49 -3.88 6.27
CA VAL A 116 -6.88 -3.11 5.10
C VAL A 116 -8.41 -2.99 5.12
N PRO A 117 -8.95 -1.84 5.52
CA PRO A 117 -10.38 -1.61 5.46
C PRO A 117 -10.83 -1.57 3.99
N PRO A 118 -12.03 -2.07 3.67
CA PRO A 118 -12.53 -2.03 2.30
C PRO A 118 -12.97 -0.63 1.94
N ASN A 119 -12.88 -0.28 0.66
CA ASN A 119 -13.52 0.93 0.16
C ASN A 119 -14.99 0.64 -0.20
N PRO A 120 -15.98 1.16 0.56
CA PRO A 120 -17.40 0.95 0.26
C PRO A 120 -17.88 1.54 -1.07
N LEU A 121 -17.10 2.45 -1.67
CA LEU A 121 -17.38 3.04 -2.97
C LEU A 121 -16.97 2.12 -4.13
N GLN A 122 -16.15 1.10 -3.85
CA GLN A 122 -15.77 0.08 -4.83
C GLN A 122 -16.95 -0.81 -5.17
N LYS A 123 -17.18 -1.04 -6.47
CA LYS A 123 -18.29 -1.90 -6.97
C LYS A 123 -17.82 -3.30 -7.37
N ALA A 124 -16.53 -3.49 -7.57
CA ALA A 124 -15.93 -4.78 -7.97
C ALA A 124 -15.02 -5.31 -6.84
N HIS A 125 -13.74 -5.14 -6.95
CA HIS A 125 -12.75 -5.53 -5.94
C HIS A 125 -11.45 -4.74 -6.16
N ASP A 126 -10.69 -4.60 -5.11
CA ASP A 126 -9.32 -4.13 -5.14
C ASP A 126 -8.34 -5.29 -4.92
N PHE A 127 -7.05 -5.04 -5.00
CA PHE A 127 -6.04 -6.06 -4.72
C PHE A 127 -5.18 -5.66 -3.53
N VAL A 128 -4.87 -6.65 -2.69
CA VAL A 128 -3.94 -6.51 -1.58
C VAL A 128 -2.73 -7.41 -1.86
N TYR A 129 -1.57 -6.80 -1.92
CA TYR A 129 -0.28 -7.48 -2.08
C TYR A 129 0.38 -7.63 -0.72
N VAL A 130 0.79 -8.84 -0.38
CA VAL A 130 1.53 -9.14 0.86
C VAL A 130 2.89 -9.72 0.48
N VAL A 131 3.96 -9.07 0.92
CA VAL A 131 5.35 -9.47 0.65
C VAL A 131 6.02 -9.82 1.97
N ALA A 132 6.68 -10.98 2.04
CA ALA A 132 7.44 -11.40 3.21
C ALA A 132 8.92 -11.03 3.10
N ALA A 133 9.52 -10.54 4.19
CA ALA A 133 10.96 -10.23 4.24
C ALA A 133 11.83 -11.50 4.33
N GLN A 134 11.28 -12.56 4.93
CA GLN A 134 11.96 -13.82 5.22
C GLN A 134 10.98 -15.00 5.07
N ASP A 135 11.50 -16.20 5.08
CA ASP A 135 10.69 -17.42 5.14
C ASP A 135 9.90 -17.48 6.45
N GLY A 136 8.62 -17.80 6.34
CA GLY A 136 7.72 -17.82 7.48
C GLY A 136 6.31 -18.23 7.13
N SER A 137 5.33 -17.70 7.85
CA SER A 137 3.92 -17.94 7.59
C SER A 137 3.09 -16.68 7.75
N ILE A 138 2.05 -16.56 6.96
CA ILE A 138 0.99 -15.55 7.12
C ILE A 138 -0.33 -16.23 7.48
N SER A 139 -1.08 -15.61 8.37
CA SER A 139 -2.46 -15.99 8.68
C SER A 139 -3.38 -14.83 8.33
N TYR A 140 -4.37 -15.07 7.49
CA TYR A 140 -5.32 -14.06 7.03
C TYR A 140 -6.77 -14.53 7.19
N HIS A 141 -7.69 -13.58 7.29
CA HIS A 141 -9.11 -13.84 7.47
C HIS A 141 -9.88 -13.58 6.18
N GLU A 142 -10.64 -14.60 5.76
CA GLU A 142 -11.73 -14.45 4.78
C GLU A 142 -13.05 -14.66 5.52
N GLY A 143 -13.69 -13.56 5.92
CA GLY A 143 -14.79 -13.59 6.88
C GLY A 143 -14.30 -13.96 8.28
N SER A 144 -14.95 -14.89 8.96
CA SER A 144 -14.57 -15.36 10.30
C SER A 144 -13.53 -16.48 10.32
N ALA A 145 -13.24 -17.10 9.18
CA ALA A 145 -12.29 -18.20 9.08
C ALA A 145 -10.86 -17.70 8.86
N ALA A 146 -9.93 -18.17 9.68
CA ALA A 146 -8.50 -17.90 9.51
C ALA A 146 -7.86 -18.98 8.62
N THR A 147 -7.06 -18.55 7.65
CA THR A 147 -6.27 -19.43 6.78
C THR A 147 -4.79 -19.10 6.96
N THR A 148 -3.97 -20.14 7.22
CA THR A 148 -2.52 -19.97 7.33
C THR A 148 -1.82 -20.53 6.09
N LYS A 149 -0.84 -19.80 5.57
CA LYS A 149 0.01 -20.21 4.43
C LYS A 149 1.46 -19.92 4.73
N ASN A 150 2.35 -20.82 4.28
CA ASN A 150 3.78 -20.54 4.27
C ASN A 150 4.11 -19.51 3.19
N VAL A 151 5.14 -18.72 3.45
CA VAL A 151 5.68 -17.71 2.54
C VAL A 151 7.21 -17.81 2.54
N GLU A 152 7.81 -17.54 1.40
CA GLU A 152 9.26 -17.45 1.23
C GLU A 152 9.70 -15.96 1.18
N ALA A 153 10.97 -15.70 1.44
CA ALA A 153 11.56 -14.38 1.35
C ALA A 153 11.36 -13.77 -0.06
N GLY A 154 10.72 -12.61 -0.13
CA GLY A 154 10.37 -11.92 -1.38
C GLY A 154 9.21 -12.56 -2.15
N GLU A 155 8.56 -13.58 -1.59
CA GLU A 155 7.31 -14.06 -2.18
C GLU A 155 6.20 -13.04 -2.01
N VAL A 156 5.39 -12.85 -3.07
CA VAL A 156 4.25 -11.96 -3.08
C VAL A 156 2.97 -12.77 -3.18
N LYS A 157 2.11 -12.62 -2.19
CA LYS A 157 0.74 -13.16 -2.21
C LYS A 157 -0.23 -12.05 -2.58
N VAL A 158 -1.15 -12.34 -3.48
CA VAL A 158 -2.16 -11.39 -3.95
C VAL A 158 -3.54 -11.85 -3.51
N PHE A 159 -4.30 -10.93 -2.92
CA PHE A 159 -5.65 -11.17 -2.41
C PHE A 159 -6.63 -10.18 -3.04
N LYS A 160 -7.86 -10.63 -3.26
CA LYS A 160 -8.95 -9.76 -3.70
C LYS A 160 -9.66 -9.15 -2.50
N LEU A 161 -9.63 -7.84 -2.38
CA LEU A 161 -10.38 -7.10 -1.37
C LEU A 161 -11.77 -6.78 -1.93
N ARG A 162 -12.79 -7.45 -1.41
CA ARG A 162 -14.19 -7.22 -1.82
C ARG A 162 -14.78 -6.00 -1.11
N PRO A 163 -15.76 -5.31 -1.71
CA PRO A 163 -16.50 -4.26 -1.02
C PRO A 163 -17.08 -4.76 0.30
N ASN A 164 -16.99 -3.93 1.33
CA ASN A 164 -17.49 -4.23 2.70
C ASN A 164 -16.86 -5.44 3.41
N SER A 165 -15.77 -6.01 2.86
CA SER A 165 -15.06 -7.14 3.48
C SER A 165 -13.62 -6.70 3.81
N PRO A 166 -13.32 -6.34 5.06
CA PRO A 166 -11.98 -5.95 5.47
C PRO A 166 -11.02 -7.14 5.36
N PHE A 167 -9.75 -6.85 5.09
CA PHE A 167 -8.69 -7.84 5.07
C PHE A 167 -7.81 -7.65 6.31
N TYR A 168 -7.67 -8.70 7.09
CA TYR A 168 -6.78 -8.77 8.24
C TYR A 168 -5.73 -9.85 8.00
N VAL A 169 -4.46 -9.51 8.21
CA VAL A 169 -3.35 -10.43 8.08
C VAL A 169 -2.36 -10.27 9.23
N THR A 170 -1.90 -11.40 9.75
CA THR A 170 -0.79 -11.51 10.69
C THR A 170 0.31 -12.38 10.10
N SER A 171 1.53 -12.23 10.60
CA SER A 171 2.69 -12.96 10.10
C SER A 171 3.65 -13.34 11.23
N SER A 172 4.36 -14.45 11.05
CA SER A 172 5.48 -14.82 11.92
C SER A 172 6.73 -13.99 11.66
N VAL A 173 6.84 -13.38 10.48
CA VAL A 173 7.97 -12.54 10.01
C VAL A 173 7.46 -11.16 9.60
N GLU A 174 8.37 -10.22 9.39
CA GLU A 174 8.02 -8.89 8.88
C GLU A 174 7.47 -9.01 7.46
N ILE A 175 6.34 -8.35 7.22
CA ILE A 175 5.68 -8.26 5.92
C ILE A 175 5.40 -6.81 5.54
N GLN A 176 5.30 -6.54 4.24
CA GLN A 176 4.74 -5.31 3.68
C GLN A 176 3.38 -5.61 3.07
N VAL A 177 2.44 -4.70 3.28
CA VAL A 177 1.11 -4.76 2.67
C VAL A 177 0.90 -3.54 1.80
N VAL A 178 0.54 -3.74 0.53
CA VAL A 178 0.23 -2.68 -0.43
C VAL A 178 -1.16 -2.90 -0.99
N LEU A 179 -2.00 -1.89 -0.92
CA LEU A 179 -3.32 -1.85 -1.53
C LEU A 179 -3.20 -1.27 -2.95
N PHE A 180 -3.73 -1.98 -3.93
CA PHE A 180 -3.99 -1.46 -5.25
C PHE A 180 -5.50 -1.22 -5.40
N PHE A 181 -5.90 0.06 -5.31
CA PHE A 181 -7.23 0.48 -5.67
C PHE A 181 -7.36 0.45 -7.19
N THR A 182 -8.31 -0.34 -7.70
CA THR A 182 -8.43 -0.66 -9.13
C THR A 182 -9.23 0.34 -9.94
N GLY A 183 -9.57 1.47 -9.33
CA GLY A 183 -10.51 2.41 -9.92
C GLY A 183 -11.96 1.94 -9.83
N SER A 184 -12.89 2.84 -10.01
CA SER A 184 -14.32 2.55 -9.99
C SER A 184 -15.09 3.50 -10.90
N ARG A 185 -16.20 3.03 -11.45
CA ARG A 185 -17.15 3.88 -12.17
C ARG A 185 -18.26 4.31 -11.23
N GLY A 186 -18.14 5.51 -10.64
CA GLY A 186 -19.21 6.16 -9.89
C GLY A 186 -20.35 6.65 -10.81
N TYR A 187 -21.45 7.12 -10.21
CA TYR A 187 -22.56 7.71 -10.98
C TYR A 187 -22.16 8.98 -11.71
N TYR A 188 -21.26 9.79 -11.12
CA TYR A 188 -20.90 11.11 -11.63
C TYR A 188 -19.39 11.28 -11.85
N VAL A 189 -18.55 10.35 -11.36
CA VAL A 189 -17.09 10.49 -11.34
C VAL A 189 -16.45 9.17 -11.72
N TRP A 190 -15.54 9.22 -12.69
CA TRP A 190 -14.61 8.13 -12.96
C TRP A 190 -13.47 8.25 -11.95
N GLN A 191 -13.28 7.20 -11.16
CA GLN A 191 -12.26 7.13 -10.11
C GLN A 191 -11.08 6.35 -10.66
N ASP A 192 -9.95 7.01 -10.86
CA ASP A 192 -8.75 6.37 -11.36
C ASP A 192 -8.05 5.53 -10.28
N PRO A 193 -7.26 4.53 -10.71
CA PRO A 193 -6.54 3.65 -9.81
C PRO A 193 -5.42 4.39 -9.05
N PHE A 194 -5.05 3.87 -7.89
CA PHE A 194 -3.86 4.29 -7.14
C PHE A 194 -3.27 3.13 -6.32
N LEU A 195 -1.99 3.24 -5.97
CA LEU A 195 -1.33 2.37 -5.00
C LEU A 195 -1.27 3.06 -3.64
N LEU A 196 -1.30 2.27 -2.57
CA LEU A 196 -1.19 2.75 -1.21
C LEU A 196 -0.47 1.72 -0.34
N THR A 197 0.65 2.09 0.25
CA THR A 197 1.33 1.29 1.26
C THR A 197 0.57 1.37 2.58
N ILE A 198 0.13 0.23 3.09
CA ILE A 198 -0.64 0.16 4.34
C ILE A 198 0.34 0.17 5.52
N PRO A 199 0.13 1.04 6.53
CA PRO A 199 0.93 1.03 7.74
C PRO A 199 0.62 -0.20 8.62
N PRO A 200 1.62 -0.82 9.27
CA PRO A 200 1.37 -1.88 10.23
C PRO A 200 0.61 -1.33 11.46
N ILE A 201 -0.14 -2.19 12.13
CA ILE A 201 -0.89 -1.81 13.35
C ILE A 201 0.04 -1.19 14.41
N SER A 202 1.29 -1.65 14.48
CA SER A 202 2.30 -1.14 15.42
C SER A 202 2.72 0.33 15.17
N SER A 203 2.40 0.89 14.01
CA SER A 203 2.71 2.28 13.64
C SER A 203 1.50 3.23 13.76
N TYR A 204 0.36 2.74 14.27
CA TYR A 204 -0.81 3.59 14.47
C TYR A 204 -0.53 4.72 15.47
N CYS A 205 -1.10 5.90 15.22
CA CYS A 205 -0.90 7.11 16.00
C CYS A 205 -2.16 7.50 16.77
N ALA A 206 -1.99 8.33 17.80
CA ALA A 206 -3.11 8.86 18.57
C ALA A 206 -3.78 10.08 17.91
N SER A 207 -3.14 10.69 16.91
CA SER A 207 -3.70 11.84 16.19
C SER A 207 -3.20 11.92 14.76
N TYR A 208 -4.06 12.40 13.87
CA TYR A 208 -3.77 12.62 12.45
C TYR A 208 -4.30 13.97 11.97
N ARG A 209 -3.62 14.53 11.00
CA ARG A 209 -4.08 15.67 10.21
C ARG A 209 -4.17 15.26 8.75
N PHE A 210 -5.31 15.47 8.14
CA PHE A 210 -5.57 15.12 6.76
C PHE A 210 -5.86 16.38 5.95
N THR A 211 -5.27 16.48 4.76
CA THR A 211 -5.59 17.52 3.78
C THR A 211 -6.03 16.83 2.50
N GLY A 212 -7.30 17.00 2.14
CA GLY A 212 -7.85 16.51 0.89
C GLY A 212 -7.33 17.31 -0.30
N LEU A 213 -7.03 16.61 -1.39
CA LEU A 213 -6.48 17.23 -2.61
C LEU A 213 -7.54 17.45 -3.68
N ASN A 214 -8.67 16.73 -3.63
CA ASN A 214 -9.69 16.68 -4.68
C ASN A 214 -11.08 17.11 -4.19
N ALA A 215 -12.08 17.04 -5.08
CA ALA A 215 -13.45 17.42 -4.78
C ALA A 215 -14.14 16.49 -3.77
N TYR A 216 -13.86 15.17 -3.87
CA TYR A 216 -14.43 14.16 -2.98
C TYR A 216 -13.31 13.53 -2.18
N ASN A 217 -13.30 13.78 -0.87
CA ASN A 217 -12.27 13.31 0.04
C ASN A 217 -12.89 12.42 1.11
N TYR A 218 -12.20 11.35 1.45
CA TYR A 218 -12.64 10.36 2.41
C TYR A 218 -11.49 9.94 3.31
N VAL A 219 -11.83 9.48 4.51
CA VAL A 219 -10.91 8.77 5.39
C VAL A 219 -11.52 7.44 5.81
N LEU A 220 -10.68 6.43 5.87
CA LEU A 220 -10.95 5.13 6.50
C LEU A 220 -10.19 5.09 7.82
N LEU A 221 -10.89 4.80 8.89
CA LEU A 221 -10.33 4.65 10.23
C LEU A 221 -10.35 3.19 10.63
N VAL A 222 -9.34 2.78 11.39
CA VAL A 222 -9.23 1.45 12.01
C VAL A 222 -8.84 1.63 13.46
N ALA A 223 -9.61 1.07 14.38
CA ALA A 223 -9.33 1.17 15.81
C ALA A 223 -9.73 -0.10 16.55
N LYS A 224 -9.21 -0.29 17.77
CA LYS A 224 -9.73 -1.32 18.68
C LYS A 224 -11.19 -1.03 19.03
N ASN A 225 -11.97 -2.09 19.18
CA ASN A 225 -13.38 -2.00 19.53
C ASN A 225 -13.60 -1.21 20.83
N SER A 226 -12.69 -1.37 21.80
CA SER A 226 -12.71 -0.63 23.08
C SER A 226 -12.53 0.89 22.91
N ASP A 227 -11.86 1.32 21.86
CA ASP A 227 -11.35 2.68 21.70
C ASP A 227 -12.17 3.51 20.70
N THR A 228 -13.11 2.88 19.98
CA THR A 228 -13.90 3.52 18.92
C THR A 228 -14.65 4.77 19.38
N ASN A 229 -15.17 4.77 20.59
CA ASN A 229 -15.91 5.91 21.16
C ASN A 229 -15.02 7.11 21.51
N ALA A 230 -13.73 6.87 21.70
CA ALA A 230 -12.77 7.90 22.06
C ALA A 230 -12.10 8.59 20.87
N ILE A 231 -12.29 8.09 19.65
CA ILE A 231 -11.73 8.72 18.45
C ILE A 231 -12.66 9.82 18.00
N ALA A 232 -12.22 11.05 18.14
CA ALA A 232 -13.00 12.25 17.81
C ALA A 232 -12.51 12.93 16.54
N GLN A 233 -13.46 13.38 15.74
CA GLN A 233 -13.23 14.39 14.72
C GLN A 233 -13.51 15.77 15.30
N GLN A 234 -12.76 16.80 14.93
CA GLN A 234 -12.96 18.17 15.41
C GLN A 234 -14.34 18.78 15.08
N LYS A 235 -15.09 18.17 14.14
CA LYS A 235 -16.49 18.55 13.84
C LYS A 235 -17.30 17.27 13.64
N GLY A 236 -18.28 17.06 14.49
CA GLY A 236 -19.06 15.83 14.62
C GLY A 236 -19.65 15.30 13.31
N SER A 237 -19.50 14.01 13.15
CA SER A 237 -20.27 13.18 12.21
C SER A 237 -20.75 11.96 12.96
N ASP A 238 -21.95 11.45 12.65
CA ASP A 238 -22.42 10.17 13.11
C ASP A 238 -21.45 9.09 12.65
N ARG A 239 -21.02 8.25 13.58
CA ARG A 239 -19.98 7.25 13.35
C ARG A 239 -20.59 5.88 13.27
N GLU A 240 -20.58 5.27 12.13
CA GLU A 240 -20.88 3.86 11.99
C GLU A 240 -19.57 3.07 11.99
N TRP A 241 -19.23 2.47 13.13
CA TRP A 241 -18.13 1.52 13.24
C TRP A 241 -18.62 0.13 12.87
N LYS A 242 -17.86 -0.57 12.03
CA LYS A 242 -18.13 -1.94 11.61
C LYS A 242 -17.05 -2.85 12.14
N GLU A 243 -17.43 -3.86 12.91
CA GLU A 243 -16.49 -4.84 13.45
C GLU A 243 -15.80 -5.61 12.33
N ILE A 244 -14.52 -5.93 12.55
CA ILE A 244 -13.72 -6.79 11.68
C ILE A 244 -13.79 -8.21 12.25
N PRO A 245 -14.49 -9.15 11.59
CA PRO A 245 -14.73 -10.48 12.12
C PRO A 245 -13.45 -11.20 12.52
N GLY A 246 -13.43 -11.82 13.70
CA GLY A 246 -12.27 -12.55 14.22
C GLY A 246 -11.15 -11.69 14.78
N THR A 247 -11.39 -10.39 14.99
CA THR A 247 -10.40 -9.46 15.54
C THR A 247 -10.99 -8.60 16.66
N GLU A 248 -10.12 -7.88 17.38
CA GLU A 248 -10.52 -6.84 18.35
C GLU A 248 -10.67 -5.45 17.73
N TYR A 249 -10.78 -5.35 16.38
CA TYR A 249 -10.78 -4.09 15.65
C TYR A 249 -12.10 -3.84 14.92
N SER A 250 -12.39 -2.55 14.75
CA SER A 250 -13.46 -2.02 13.89
C SER A 250 -12.89 -1.04 12.89
N TRP A 251 -13.62 -0.80 11.82
CA TRP A 251 -13.33 0.21 10.82
C TRP A 251 -14.53 1.11 10.56
N SER A 252 -14.29 2.32 10.10
CA SER A 252 -15.32 3.26 9.67
C SER A 252 -14.85 4.10 8.49
N MET A 253 -15.78 4.62 7.68
CA MET A 253 -15.49 5.54 6.59
C MET A 253 -16.21 6.87 6.80
N HIS A 254 -15.51 7.96 6.54
CA HIS A 254 -16.06 9.31 6.66
C HIS A 254 -15.82 10.09 5.38
N SER A 255 -16.86 10.72 4.87
CA SER A 255 -16.77 11.74 3.82
C SER A 255 -16.39 13.07 4.44
N LEU A 256 -15.48 13.80 3.81
CA LEU A 256 -15.01 15.08 4.31
C LEU A 256 -15.66 16.22 3.53
N SER A 257 -16.34 17.11 4.25
CA SER A 257 -16.95 18.32 3.67
C SER A 257 -15.95 19.46 3.43
N SER A 258 -14.73 19.34 3.96
CA SER A 258 -13.65 20.30 3.78
C SER A 258 -12.36 19.59 3.38
N SER A 259 -11.47 20.30 2.72
CA SER A 259 -10.15 19.78 2.36
C SER A 259 -9.23 19.54 3.55
N TYR A 260 -9.57 20.02 4.74
CA TYR A 260 -8.78 19.85 5.96
C TYR A 260 -9.62 19.23 7.07
N SER A 261 -9.06 18.20 7.72
CA SER A 261 -9.65 17.55 8.90
C SER A 261 -8.56 17.09 9.85
N SER A 262 -8.85 17.13 11.15
CA SER A 262 -8.00 16.53 12.17
C SER A 262 -8.78 15.48 12.95
N TRP A 263 -8.08 14.44 13.35
CA TRP A 263 -8.61 13.31 14.11
C TRP A 263 -7.69 13.02 15.29
N SER A 264 -8.24 12.77 16.45
CA SER A 264 -7.46 12.46 17.64
C SER A 264 -8.20 11.47 18.53
N SER A 265 -7.43 10.68 19.29
CA SER A 265 -7.97 9.92 20.40
C SER A 265 -8.08 10.78 21.66
N GLU A 266 -9.20 10.70 22.38
CA GLU A 266 -9.42 11.33 23.68
C GLU A 266 -8.87 10.47 24.85
N ILE A 267 -8.53 9.20 24.56
CA ILE A 267 -7.93 8.29 25.54
C ILE A 267 -6.40 8.34 25.39
N GLU A 268 -5.71 8.62 26.49
CA GLU A 268 -4.26 8.54 26.54
C GLU A 268 -3.80 7.12 26.16
N ARG A 269 -2.86 7.03 25.19
CA ARG A 269 -2.30 5.79 24.60
C ARG A 269 -3.20 5.01 23.66
N ALA A 270 -4.45 5.39 23.43
CA ALA A 270 -5.24 4.79 22.36
C ALA A 270 -4.75 5.27 20.99
N THR A 271 -4.43 4.33 20.13
CA THR A 271 -3.95 4.59 18.78
C THR A 271 -4.90 4.02 17.74
N PHE A 272 -4.95 4.63 16.56
CA PHE A 272 -5.79 4.18 15.45
C PHE A 272 -5.06 4.37 14.12
N GLY A 273 -5.46 3.61 13.10
CA GLY A 273 -5.00 3.79 11.73
C GLY A 273 -5.91 4.74 10.97
N LEU A 274 -5.31 5.55 10.07
CA LEU A 274 -6.03 6.42 9.18
C LEU A 274 -5.49 6.25 7.76
N LEU A 275 -6.38 5.97 6.80
CA LEU A 275 -6.09 5.98 5.38
C LEU A 275 -6.92 7.10 4.74
N GLY A 276 -6.26 8.05 4.10
CA GLY A 276 -6.91 9.13 3.36
C GLY A 276 -6.95 8.81 1.87
N PHE A 277 -8.05 9.11 1.21
CA PHE A 277 -8.15 9.00 -0.23
C PHE A 277 -9.17 9.98 -0.80
N GLY A 278 -9.08 10.23 -2.08
CA GLY A 278 -10.04 11.11 -2.74
C GLY A 278 -10.06 10.95 -4.24
N PHE A 279 -11.11 11.53 -4.81
CA PHE A 279 -11.38 11.44 -6.24
C PHE A 279 -11.83 12.77 -6.82
N MET A 280 -11.44 12.99 -8.06
CA MET A 280 -12.05 13.92 -8.99
C MET A 280 -12.23 13.16 -10.32
N ASN A 281 -12.98 13.68 -11.26
CA ASN A 281 -13.18 12.99 -12.54
C ASN A 281 -11.83 12.71 -13.21
N TYR A 282 -11.52 11.44 -13.44
CA TYR A 282 -10.23 10.94 -13.95
C TYR A 282 -9.03 11.27 -13.07
N VAL A 283 -9.20 11.31 -11.77
CA VAL A 283 -8.11 11.45 -10.79
C VAL A 283 -8.44 10.61 -9.56
N GLY A 284 -7.45 9.89 -9.06
CA GLY A 284 -7.51 9.15 -7.81
C GLY A 284 -6.21 9.32 -7.02
N TYR A 285 -6.31 9.38 -5.70
CA TYR A 285 -5.15 9.37 -4.81
C TYR A 285 -5.47 8.68 -3.50
N GLY A 286 -4.46 8.13 -2.85
CA GLY A 286 -4.52 7.60 -1.49
C GLY A 286 -3.22 7.82 -0.76
N PHE A 287 -3.27 7.94 0.57
CA PHE A 287 -2.11 7.97 1.45
C PHE A 287 -2.49 7.54 2.88
N ALA A 288 -1.49 7.15 3.67
CA ALA A 288 -1.62 6.69 5.06
C ALA A 288 -0.82 7.55 6.04
#